data_f5696df46d07f2f94177753d61023bfb
#
_entry.id   f5696df46d07f2f94177753d61023bfb
#
_cell.length_a   1.000
_cell.length_b   1.000
_cell.length_c   1.000
_cell.angle_alpha   90.00
_cell.angle_beta   90.00
_cell.angle_gamma   90.00
#
_symmetry.space_group_name_H-M   'P 1'
#
loop_
_entity.id
_entity.type
_entity.pdbx_description
1 polymer ?
#
loop_
_entity_poly.entity_id
_entity_poly.type
_entity_poly.pdbx_seq_one_letter_code
_entity_poly.pdbx_strand_id
1 'polypeptide(L)'
;LLRQIGIEPARIFAPDIDESPLPLERPRAYALRMSLAKLVPDDAAYVIAADTVVAAGRRILHKTATKPEAEAYLRLLSGRRHDVFTGVAVRAPDGRIASRVTASVVGFARLDDAQIRAYLDCGEWEGKAGGYAIQGRAATFIDFCSGSYSAVVGLPLYETSSLLRGLGYKMP
;
A
#
# COMPACT_ATOMS: atom_id res chain seq x y z
N LEU A 1 11.57 0.98 -3.53
CA LEU A 1 10.86 0.38 -4.65
C LEU A 1 11.23 1.06 -5.98
N LEU A 2 11.14 2.38 -6.16
CA LEU A 2 11.47 3.06 -7.42
C LEU A 2 12.92 2.79 -7.88
N ARG A 3 13.87 2.72 -6.95
CA ARG A 3 15.27 2.35 -7.26
C ARG A 3 15.41 0.97 -7.91
N GLN A 4 14.51 0.03 -7.62
CA GLN A 4 14.51 -1.31 -8.25
C GLN A 4 14.26 -1.25 -9.76
N ILE A 5 13.62 -0.19 -10.22
CA ILE A 5 13.35 0.04 -11.66
C ILE A 5 14.19 1.20 -12.22
N GLY A 6 15.32 1.53 -11.57
CA GLY A 6 16.27 2.54 -12.02
C GLY A 6 15.84 3.99 -11.81
N ILE A 7 14.75 4.25 -11.10
CA ILE A 7 14.28 5.61 -10.85
C ILE A 7 14.73 6.08 -9.48
N GLU A 8 15.53 7.15 -9.45
CA GLU A 8 15.90 7.85 -8.21
C GLU A 8 14.95 9.03 -8.02
N PRO A 9 14.13 9.04 -6.95
CA PRO A 9 13.26 10.17 -6.68
C PRO A 9 14.08 11.38 -6.20
N ALA A 10 13.87 12.53 -6.84
CA ALA A 10 14.52 13.76 -6.45
C ALA A 10 14.03 14.27 -5.07
N ARG A 11 12.77 13.98 -4.74
CA ARG A 11 12.14 14.37 -3.47
C ARG A 11 11.09 13.35 -3.04
N ILE A 12 11.00 13.10 -1.74
CA ILE A 12 9.95 12.27 -1.13
C ILE A 12 9.28 13.10 -0.04
N PHE A 13 7.95 13.13 -0.05
CA PHE A 13 7.16 13.81 0.97
C PHE A 13 5.83 13.09 1.19
N ALA A 14 5.24 13.31 2.35
CA ALA A 14 3.90 12.85 2.68
C ALA A 14 2.99 14.06 2.82
N PRO A 15 2.05 14.30 1.88
CA PRO A 15 1.11 15.40 2.01
C PRO A 15 0.15 15.14 3.17
N ASP A 16 -0.16 16.21 3.90
CA ASP A 16 -1.20 16.18 4.94
C ASP A 16 -2.56 16.33 4.25
N ILE A 17 -3.31 15.23 4.18
CA ILE A 17 -4.64 15.15 3.58
C ILE A 17 -5.59 14.42 4.50
N ASP A 18 -6.88 14.67 4.37
CA ASP A 18 -7.91 13.87 5.04
C ASP A 18 -7.97 12.47 4.44
N GLU A 19 -7.50 11.49 5.20
CA GLU A 19 -7.53 10.06 4.85
C GLU A 19 -8.82 9.36 5.35
N SER A 20 -9.85 10.09 5.80
CA SER A 20 -11.10 9.48 6.26
C SER A 20 -11.85 8.78 5.12
N PRO A 21 -12.32 7.54 5.29
CA PRO A 21 -13.17 6.88 4.31
C PRO A 21 -14.52 7.60 4.16
N LEU A 22 -15.03 7.69 2.95
CA LEU A 22 -16.39 8.18 2.70
C LEU A 22 -17.44 7.13 3.12
N PRO A 23 -18.67 7.53 3.44
CA PRO A 23 -19.75 6.61 3.74
C PRO A 23 -19.90 5.54 2.65
N LEU A 24 -19.91 4.27 3.03
CA LEU A 24 -20.04 3.10 2.14
C LEU A 24 -18.93 2.95 1.09
N GLU A 25 -17.84 3.69 1.18
CA GLU A 25 -16.72 3.61 0.24
C GLU A 25 -16.09 2.22 0.27
N ARG A 26 -15.93 1.64 -0.91
CA ARG A 26 -15.28 0.33 -1.05
C ARG A 26 -13.75 0.46 -0.94
N PRO A 27 -13.03 -0.51 -0.35
CA PRO A 27 -11.57 -0.43 -0.19
C PRO A 27 -10.80 -0.10 -1.47
N ARG A 28 -11.22 -0.67 -2.61
CA ARG A 28 -10.61 -0.39 -3.91
C ARG A 28 -10.80 1.07 -4.36
N ALA A 29 -11.99 1.63 -4.16
CA ALA A 29 -12.28 3.02 -4.51
C ALA A 29 -11.51 3.98 -3.59
N TYR A 30 -11.46 3.66 -2.29
CA TYR A 30 -10.70 4.41 -1.31
C TYR A 30 -9.20 4.46 -1.67
N ALA A 31 -8.56 3.33 -2.02
CA ALA A 31 -7.16 3.31 -2.44
C ALA A 31 -6.88 4.21 -3.65
N LEU A 32 -7.80 4.22 -4.64
CA LEU A 32 -7.69 5.10 -5.81
C LEU A 32 -7.82 6.57 -5.41
N ARG A 33 -8.85 6.90 -4.64
CA ARG A 33 -9.10 8.28 -4.19
C ARG A 33 -7.91 8.83 -3.41
N MET A 34 -7.35 8.03 -2.49
CA MET A 34 -6.19 8.44 -1.71
C MET A 34 -4.94 8.64 -2.57
N SER A 35 -4.69 7.77 -3.54
CA SER A 35 -3.54 7.94 -4.45
C SER A 35 -3.67 9.22 -5.29
N LEU A 36 -4.88 9.58 -5.73
CA LEU A 36 -5.14 10.82 -6.46
C LEU A 36 -5.05 12.06 -5.54
N ALA A 37 -5.60 11.98 -4.33
CA ALA A 37 -5.55 13.08 -3.38
C ALA A 37 -4.13 13.42 -2.91
N LYS A 38 -3.22 12.44 -2.93
CA LYS A 38 -1.79 12.62 -2.60
C LYS A 38 -0.95 13.20 -3.74
N LEU A 39 -1.50 13.39 -4.94
CA LEU A 39 -0.81 14.04 -6.04
C LEU A 39 -0.71 15.55 -5.80
N VAL A 40 0.49 16.01 -5.48
CA VAL A 40 0.78 17.44 -5.38
C VAL A 40 1.18 17.97 -6.77
N PRO A 41 0.65 19.10 -7.23
CA PRO A 41 1.05 19.70 -8.48
C PRO A 41 2.54 20.06 -8.49
N ASP A 42 3.23 19.71 -9.57
CA ASP A 42 4.60 20.12 -9.86
C ASP A 42 4.72 20.21 -11.39
N ASP A 43 4.96 21.39 -11.92
CA ASP A 43 5.00 21.63 -13.36
C ASP A 43 6.41 21.39 -13.95
N ALA A 44 7.40 21.05 -13.12
CA ALA A 44 8.75 20.75 -13.54
C ALA A 44 9.10 19.26 -13.51
N ALA A 45 8.28 18.44 -12.80
CA ALA A 45 8.60 17.03 -12.55
C ALA A 45 7.38 16.09 -12.70
N TYR A 46 7.67 14.83 -12.97
CA TYR A 46 6.67 13.78 -12.78
C TYR A 46 6.44 13.53 -11.29
N VAL A 47 5.20 13.51 -10.87
CA VAL A 47 4.82 13.22 -9.48
C VAL A 47 4.15 11.85 -9.44
N ILE A 48 4.61 11.01 -8.53
CA ILE A 48 4.05 9.67 -8.29
C ILE A 48 3.47 9.66 -6.88
N ALA A 49 2.22 9.27 -6.75
CA ALA A 49 1.59 9.04 -5.46
C ALA A 49 0.97 7.65 -5.40
N ALA A 50 1.08 7.00 -4.26
CA ALA A 50 0.48 5.70 -4.03
C ALA A 50 -0.15 5.63 -2.63
N ASP A 51 -1.19 4.81 -2.52
CA ASP A 51 -1.83 4.51 -1.24
C ASP A 51 -2.21 3.04 -1.20
N THR A 52 -1.92 2.38 -0.06
CA THR A 52 -2.15 0.95 0.14
C THR A 52 -3.15 0.72 1.24
N VAL A 53 -4.14 -0.10 0.95
CA VAL A 53 -5.28 -0.42 1.80
C VAL A 53 -5.36 -1.93 2.00
N VAL A 54 -5.32 -2.36 3.24
CA VAL A 54 -5.61 -3.75 3.63
C VAL A 54 -7.09 -3.87 3.98
N ALA A 55 -7.76 -4.90 3.48
CA ALA A 55 -9.17 -5.09 3.72
C ALA A 55 -9.53 -6.55 4.06
N ALA A 56 -10.29 -6.75 5.12
CA ALA A 56 -10.94 -8.01 5.44
C ALA A 56 -12.41 -7.94 4.96
N GLY A 57 -12.66 -8.45 3.76
CA GLY A 57 -13.92 -8.25 3.06
C GLY A 57 -14.16 -6.76 2.75
N ARG A 58 -15.20 -6.16 3.35
CA ARG A 58 -15.50 -4.72 3.17
C ARG A 58 -14.85 -3.82 4.23
N ARG A 59 -14.31 -4.42 5.29
CA ARG A 59 -13.70 -3.67 6.39
C ARG A 59 -12.28 -3.25 6.03
N ILE A 60 -12.03 -1.95 5.98
CA ILE A 60 -10.69 -1.38 5.85
C ILE A 60 -9.95 -1.54 7.18
N LEU A 61 -8.72 -2.04 7.11
CA LEU A 61 -7.80 -2.12 8.23
C LEU A 61 -6.77 -0.99 8.07
N HIS A 62 -6.99 0.07 8.83
CA HIS A 62 -6.18 1.29 8.77
C HIS A 62 -4.73 1.07 9.21
N LYS A 63 -3.92 2.11 9.09
CA LYS A 63 -2.58 2.14 9.68
C LYS A 63 -2.70 2.04 11.20
N THR A 64 -1.93 1.15 11.80
CA THR A 64 -1.93 0.95 13.25
C THR A 64 -1.02 1.94 13.95
N ALA A 65 -1.52 2.56 15.00
CA ALA A 65 -0.78 3.48 15.85
C ALA A 65 -0.40 2.86 17.21
N THR A 66 -1.10 1.79 17.62
CA THR A 66 -0.92 1.16 18.94
C THR A 66 -0.78 -0.36 18.83
N LYS A 67 -0.06 -0.98 19.79
CA LYS A 67 0.07 -2.45 19.88
C LYS A 67 -1.28 -3.17 19.95
N PRO A 68 -2.28 -2.73 20.74
CA PRO A 68 -3.59 -3.37 20.79
C PRO A 68 -4.32 -3.38 19.44
N GLU A 69 -4.22 -2.29 18.66
CA GLU A 69 -4.79 -2.26 17.29
C GLU A 69 -4.10 -3.27 16.38
N ALA A 70 -2.76 -3.31 16.40
CA ALA A 70 -1.99 -4.25 15.60
C ALA A 70 -2.31 -5.70 16.00
N GLU A 71 -2.40 -5.99 17.30
CA GLU A 71 -2.80 -7.31 17.81
C GLU A 71 -4.18 -7.72 17.31
N ALA A 72 -5.16 -6.82 17.40
CA ALA A 72 -6.52 -7.08 16.94
C ALA A 72 -6.55 -7.40 15.43
N TYR A 73 -5.74 -6.73 14.62
CA TYR A 73 -5.64 -7.01 13.19
C TYR A 73 -4.93 -8.33 12.91
N LEU A 74 -3.83 -8.63 13.58
CA LEU A 74 -3.12 -9.91 13.41
C LEU A 74 -4.04 -11.10 13.77
N ARG A 75 -4.80 -10.99 14.87
CA ARG A 75 -5.80 -12.01 15.26
C ARG A 75 -6.92 -12.14 14.23
N LEU A 76 -7.39 -11.02 13.67
CA LEU A 76 -8.42 -11.02 12.62
C LEU A 76 -7.92 -11.69 11.34
N LEU A 77 -6.66 -11.47 10.94
CA LEU A 77 -6.06 -11.98 9.70
C LEU A 77 -5.52 -13.40 9.84
N SER A 78 -5.23 -13.87 11.07
CA SER A 78 -4.69 -15.20 11.36
C SER A 78 -5.54 -16.32 10.73
N GLY A 79 -4.89 -17.17 9.94
CA GLY A 79 -5.53 -18.30 9.24
C GLY A 79 -6.48 -17.90 8.12
N ARG A 80 -6.35 -16.66 7.57
CA ARG A 80 -7.28 -16.13 6.57
C ARG A 80 -6.55 -15.48 5.40
N ARG A 81 -7.25 -15.42 4.27
CA ARG A 81 -6.90 -14.55 3.15
C ARG A 81 -7.61 -13.22 3.28
N HIS A 82 -6.92 -12.17 2.84
CA HIS A 82 -7.44 -10.81 2.83
C HIS A 82 -6.96 -10.06 1.58
N ASP A 83 -7.66 -9.00 1.23
CA ASP A 83 -7.36 -8.20 0.05
C ASP A 83 -6.40 -7.05 0.40
N VAL A 84 -5.50 -6.74 -0.53
CA VAL A 84 -4.65 -5.56 -0.50
C VAL A 84 -4.86 -4.79 -1.79
N PHE A 85 -5.36 -3.56 -1.68
CA PHE A 85 -5.56 -2.66 -2.81
C PHE A 85 -4.52 -1.55 -2.75
N THR A 86 -3.76 -1.38 -3.82
CA THR A 86 -2.82 -0.27 -3.93
C THR A 86 -3.18 0.59 -5.12
N GLY A 87 -3.61 1.81 -4.84
CA GLY A 87 -3.77 2.86 -5.83
C GLY A 87 -2.42 3.47 -6.16
N VAL A 88 -2.18 3.72 -7.43
CA VAL A 88 -1.06 4.54 -7.90
C VAL A 88 -1.57 5.57 -8.90
N ALA A 89 -1.12 6.80 -8.73
CA ALA A 89 -1.41 7.89 -9.63
C ALA A 89 -0.11 8.60 -10.02
N VAL A 90 -0.03 9.00 -11.28
CA VAL A 90 1.11 9.73 -11.85
C VAL A 90 0.60 11.00 -12.51
N ARG A 91 1.23 12.13 -12.22
CA ARG A 91 1.02 13.41 -12.89
C ARG A 91 2.27 13.75 -13.69
N ALA A 92 2.10 14.09 -14.96
CA ALA A 92 3.17 14.61 -15.81
C ALA A 92 3.31 16.13 -15.63
N PRO A 93 4.47 16.73 -16.02
CA PRO A 93 4.68 18.18 -15.96
C PRO A 93 3.64 19.00 -16.72
N ASP A 94 3.08 18.46 -17.81
CA ASP A 94 2.04 19.10 -18.62
C ASP A 94 0.63 19.02 -17.99
N GLY A 95 0.53 18.50 -16.76
CA GLY A 95 -0.72 18.38 -16.02
C GLY A 95 -1.54 17.12 -16.27
N ARG A 96 -1.20 16.28 -17.27
CA ARG A 96 -1.90 15.01 -17.51
C ARG A 96 -1.74 14.08 -16.33
N ILE A 97 -2.84 13.42 -15.95
CA ILE A 97 -2.87 12.46 -14.84
C ILE A 97 -3.33 11.11 -15.35
N ALA A 98 -2.67 10.06 -14.89
CA ALA A 98 -3.10 8.68 -15.11
C ALA A 98 -2.99 7.89 -13.80
N SER A 99 -3.90 6.96 -13.59
CA SER A 99 -3.95 6.17 -12.36
C SER A 99 -4.37 4.73 -12.59
N ARG A 100 -4.01 3.83 -11.66
CA ARG A 100 -4.42 2.41 -11.63
C ARG A 100 -4.64 1.97 -10.19
N VAL A 101 -5.39 0.89 -10.01
CA VAL A 101 -5.50 0.18 -8.74
C VAL A 101 -5.15 -1.27 -8.97
N THR A 102 -4.16 -1.74 -8.24
CA THR A 102 -3.77 -3.15 -8.17
C THR A 102 -4.51 -3.82 -7.04
N ALA A 103 -5.01 -5.02 -7.28
CA ALA A 103 -5.59 -5.89 -6.26
C ALA A 103 -4.68 -7.09 -6.06
N SER A 104 -4.34 -7.37 -4.83
CA SER A 104 -3.55 -8.54 -4.43
C SER A 104 -4.26 -9.24 -3.27
N VAL A 105 -3.99 -10.53 -3.11
CA VAL A 105 -4.51 -11.33 -2.01
C VAL A 105 -3.34 -11.87 -1.21
N VAL A 106 -3.37 -11.66 0.10
CA VAL A 106 -2.37 -12.18 1.04
C VAL A 106 -3.04 -13.14 2.00
N GLY A 107 -2.42 -14.29 2.26
CA GLY A 107 -2.88 -15.28 3.22
C GLY A 107 -1.91 -15.40 4.39
N PHE A 108 -2.47 -15.43 5.60
CA PHE A 108 -1.73 -15.71 6.82
C PHE A 108 -1.95 -17.16 7.24
N ALA A 109 -0.88 -17.85 7.58
CA ALA A 109 -0.96 -19.07 8.37
C ALA A 109 -1.69 -18.80 9.71
N ARG A 110 -2.17 -19.84 10.37
CA ARG A 110 -2.75 -19.67 11.70
C ARG A 110 -1.66 -19.30 12.69
N LEU A 111 -1.79 -18.12 13.32
CA LEU A 111 -0.84 -17.59 14.29
C LEU A 111 -1.21 -18.04 15.71
N ASP A 112 -0.23 -18.43 16.48
CA ASP A 112 -0.36 -18.58 17.93
C ASP A 112 -0.03 -17.28 18.68
N ASP A 113 -0.30 -17.27 19.98
CA ASP A 113 -0.07 -16.09 20.82
C ASP A 113 1.41 -15.72 20.95
N ALA A 114 2.32 -16.68 20.85
CA ALA A 114 3.76 -16.42 20.94
C ALA A 114 4.25 -15.72 19.66
N GLN A 115 3.80 -16.16 18.49
CA GLN A 115 4.10 -15.53 17.21
C GLN A 115 3.55 -14.09 17.14
N ILE A 116 2.32 -13.87 17.60
CA ILE A 116 1.71 -12.53 17.65
C ILE A 116 2.54 -11.62 18.55
N ARG A 117 2.86 -12.06 19.78
CA ARG A 117 3.67 -11.27 20.71
C ARG A 117 5.04 -10.95 20.13
N ALA A 118 5.76 -11.94 19.58
CA ALA A 118 7.08 -11.74 18.99
C ALA A 118 7.05 -10.74 17.83
N TYR A 119 5.98 -10.75 17.01
CA TYR A 119 5.82 -9.78 15.95
C TYR A 119 5.50 -8.37 16.48
N LEU A 120 4.64 -8.27 17.49
CA LEU A 120 4.34 -6.98 18.13
C LEU A 120 5.57 -6.34 18.77
N ASP A 121 6.46 -7.16 19.35
CA ASP A 121 7.67 -6.67 20.00
C ASP A 121 8.73 -6.19 19.02
N CYS A 122 8.70 -6.61 17.75
CA CYS A 122 9.62 -6.11 16.75
C CYS A 122 9.29 -4.71 16.21
N GLY A 123 8.07 -4.19 16.44
CA GLY A 123 7.67 -2.84 16.04
C GLY A 123 7.37 -2.64 14.55
N GLU A 124 7.54 -3.66 13.70
CA GLU A 124 7.33 -3.52 12.24
C GLU A 124 5.87 -3.22 11.84
N TRP A 125 4.93 -3.34 12.76
CA TRP A 125 3.52 -3.06 12.58
C TRP A 125 3.21 -1.55 12.59
N GLU A 126 4.07 -0.72 13.18
CA GLU A 126 3.82 0.71 13.36
C GLU A 126 3.62 1.42 12.01
N GLY A 127 2.52 2.16 11.91
CA GLY A 127 2.17 2.90 10.70
C GLY A 127 1.84 2.04 9.47
N LYS A 128 1.67 0.73 9.61
CA LYS A 128 1.34 -0.17 8.49
C LYS A 128 -0.16 -0.43 8.41
N ALA A 129 -0.70 -0.33 7.20
CA ALA A 129 -2.07 -0.77 6.92
C ALA A 129 -2.22 -2.26 7.28
N GLY A 130 -3.26 -2.60 8.04
CA GLY A 130 -3.47 -3.97 8.52
C GLY A 130 -2.46 -4.44 9.57
N GLY A 131 -1.55 -3.57 10.04
CA GLY A 131 -0.60 -3.87 11.11
C GLY A 131 0.52 -4.83 10.73
N TYR A 132 0.92 -4.92 9.45
CA TYR A 132 2.05 -5.77 9.05
C TYR A 132 2.82 -5.23 7.85
N ALA A 133 4.08 -5.66 7.72
CA ALA A 133 4.96 -5.39 6.59
C ALA A 133 5.36 -6.71 5.92
N ILE A 134 4.86 -6.97 4.69
CA ILE A 134 5.12 -8.23 3.96
C ILE A 134 6.61 -8.49 3.73
N GLN A 135 7.41 -7.43 3.56
CA GLN A 135 8.86 -7.50 3.33
C GLN A 135 9.68 -7.67 4.62
N GLY A 136 9.04 -7.65 5.78
CA GLY A 136 9.67 -7.81 7.08
C GLY A 136 9.43 -9.18 7.71
N ARG A 137 9.41 -9.22 9.03
CA ARG A 137 9.20 -10.46 9.80
C ARG A 137 7.85 -11.12 9.54
N ALA A 138 6.85 -10.36 9.10
CA ALA A 138 5.56 -10.92 8.70
C ALA A 138 5.70 -11.99 7.60
N ALA A 139 6.74 -11.95 6.78
CA ALA A 139 7.01 -12.97 5.77
C ALA A 139 7.09 -14.39 6.36
N THR A 140 7.40 -14.55 7.65
CA THR A 140 7.49 -15.85 8.32
C THR A 140 6.15 -16.54 8.54
N PHE A 141 5.05 -15.81 8.43
CA PHE A 141 3.70 -16.33 8.61
C PHE A 141 2.75 -16.02 7.43
N ILE A 142 3.27 -15.50 6.33
CA ILE A 142 2.52 -15.35 5.08
C ILE A 142 2.74 -16.60 4.24
N ASP A 143 1.69 -17.40 4.08
CA ASP A 143 1.71 -18.68 3.36
C ASP A 143 1.14 -18.57 1.93
N PHE A 144 0.52 -17.44 1.61
CA PHE A 144 -0.06 -17.19 0.29
C PHE A 144 0.06 -15.73 -0.12
N CYS A 145 0.48 -15.51 -1.36
CA CYS A 145 0.47 -14.19 -2.00
C CYS A 145 0.11 -14.36 -3.47
N SER A 146 -0.92 -13.64 -3.93
CA SER A 146 -1.32 -13.58 -5.33
C SER A 146 -1.49 -12.12 -5.75
N GLY A 147 -1.07 -11.79 -6.98
CA GLY A 147 -1.04 -10.43 -7.49
C GLY A 147 0.34 -9.81 -7.44
N SER A 148 0.44 -8.52 -7.15
CA SER A 148 1.70 -7.78 -7.17
C SER A 148 2.31 -7.66 -5.78
N TYR A 149 3.45 -8.30 -5.55
CA TYR A 149 4.21 -8.17 -4.29
C TYR A 149 4.61 -6.71 -4.03
N SER A 150 5.11 -6.01 -5.06
CA SER A 150 5.52 -4.62 -4.91
C SER A 150 4.35 -3.68 -4.57
N ALA A 151 3.14 -4.02 -5.02
CA ALA A 151 1.92 -3.31 -4.62
C ALA A 151 1.61 -3.54 -3.13
N VAL A 152 1.74 -4.77 -2.63
CA VAL A 152 1.54 -5.07 -1.20
C VAL A 152 2.56 -4.33 -0.34
N VAL A 153 3.81 -4.18 -0.81
CA VAL A 153 4.84 -3.36 -0.14
C VAL A 153 4.47 -1.87 -0.13
N GLY A 154 3.73 -1.39 -1.16
CA GLY A 154 3.23 0.00 -1.19
C GLY A 154 3.33 0.73 -2.54
N LEU A 155 3.94 0.13 -3.58
CA LEU A 155 4.02 0.73 -4.91
C LEU A 155 3.99 -0.35 -5.99
N PRO A 156 2.95 -0.42 -6.84
CA PRO A 156 2.85 -1.40 -7.93
C PRO A 156 3.80 -1.00 -9.07
N LEU A 157 5.00 -1.59 -9.10
CA LEU A 157 6.08 -1.15 -10.00
C LEU A 157 5.76 -1.34 -11.49
N TYR A 158 5.05 -2.41 -11.86
CA TYR A 158 4.62 -2.62 -13.24
C TYR A 158 3.67 -1.52 -13.71
N GLU A 159 2.63 -1.24 -12.93
CA GLU A 159 1.64 -0.21 -13.22
C GLU A 159 2.26 1.19 -13.19
N THR A 160 3.15 1.45 -12.24
CA THR A 160 3.90 2.71 -12.15
C THR A 160 4.73 2.95 -13.41
N SER A 161 5.51 1.95 -13.84
CA SER A 161 6.30 2.01 -15.06
C SER A 161 5.42 2.22 -16.31
N SER A 162 4.29 1.50 -16.39
CA SER A 162 3.33 1.61 -17.48
C SER A 162 2.72 3.01 -17.57
N LEU A 163 2.32 3.60 -16.42
CA LEU A 163 1.74 4.94 -16.36
C LEU A 163 2.77 6.00 -16.74
N LEU A 164 3.99 5.89 -16.23
CA LEU A 164 5.09 6.81 -16.56
C LEU A 164 5.37 6.81 -18.07
N ARG A 165 5.52 5.64 -18.69
CA ARG A 165 5.70 5.53 -20.15
C ARG A 165 4.54 6.13 -20.93
N GLY A 166 3.30 5.84 -20.52
CA GLY A 166 2.09 6.36 -21.16
C GLY A 166 1.98 7.89 -21.08
N LEU A 167 2.58 8.49 -20.07
CA LEU A 167 2.68 9.95 -19.91
C LEU A 167 3.93 10.57 -20.55
N GLY A 168 4.80 9.76 -21.15
CA GLY A 168 5.97 10.25 -21.90
C GLY A 168 7.28 10.26 -21.11
N TYR A 169 7.32 9.69 -19.91
CA TYR A 169 8.56 9.53 -19.14
C TYR A 169 9.47 8.50 -19.83
N LYS A 170 10.72 8.89 -20.07
CA LYS A 170 11.74 7.96 -20.60
C LYS A 170 12.32 7.16 -19.44
N MET A 171 11.96 5.89 -19.39
CA MET A 171 12.53 4.96 -18.39
C MET A 171 14.05 4.82 -18.62
N PRO A 172 14.83 4.71 -17.54
CA PRO A 172 16.27 4.47 -17.63
C PRO A 172 16.59 3.11 -18.23
#